data_5455bf02b85c316da1f744b21e1cd214
#
_entry.id   5455bf02b85c316da1f744b21e1cd214
#
_cell.length_a   1.000
_cell.length_b   1.000
_cell.length_c   1.000
_cell.angle_alpha   90.00
_cell.angle_beta   90.00
_cell.angle_gamma   90.00
#
_symmetry.space_group_name_H-M   'P 1'
#
loop_
_entity.id
_entity.type
_entity.pdbx_description
1 polymer ?
#
loop_
_entity_poly.entity_id
_entity_poly.type
_entity_poly.pdbx_seq_one_letter_code
_entity_poly.pdbx_strand_id
1 'polypeptide(L)' 'MELQEIINLIKVKRKHGLVKRVSEQTGVSMPTVRKYLDGDVINPKAMLVIKTALQEVSR' A
#
# COMPACT_ATOMS: atom_id res chain seq x y z
N MET A 1 -8.32 10.52 -9.01
CA MET A 1 -7.21 10.73 -8.03
C MET A 1 -5.94 10.15 -8.59
N GLU A 2 -4.89 10.93 -8.63
CA GLU A 2 -3.61 10.47 -9.16
C GLU A 2 -2.94 9.49 -8.20
N LEU A 3 -2.10 8.61 -8.75
CA LEU A 3 -1.40 7.59 -7.98
C LEU A 3 -0.57 8.21 -6.85
N GLN A 4 0.13 9.31 -7.12
CA GLN A 4 0.96 9.95 -6.11
C GLN A 4 0.13 10.49 -4.95
N GLU A 5 -1.07 11.00 -5.23
CA GLU A 5 -1.99 11.45 -4.20
C GLU A 5 -2.45 10.30 -3.32
N ILE A 6 -2.73 9.14 -3.93
CA ILE A 6 -3.14 7.94 -3.20
C ILE A 6 -2.00 7.48 -2.29
N ILE A 7 -0.78 7.45 -2.80
CA ILE A 7 0.40 7.07 -2.02
C ILE A 7 0.59 8.03 -0.83
N ASN A 8 0.46 9.33 -1.06
CA ASN A 8 0.59 10.32 -0.01
C ASN A 8 -0.50 10.17 1.04
N LEU A 9 -1.74 9.91 0.62
CA LEU A 9 -2.85 9.69 1.54
C LEU A 9 -2.59 8.48 2.42
N ILE A 10 -2.09 7.40 1.86
CA ILE A 10 -1.74 6.20 2.60
C ILE A 10 -0.66 6.50 3.64
N LYS A 11 0.38 7.24 3.25
CA LYS A 11 1.47 7.63 4.17
C LYS A 11 0.94 8.43 5.35
N VAL A 12 0.06 9.40 5.09
CA VAL A 12 -0.50 10.26 6.14
C VAL A 12 -1.40 9.46 7.09
N LYS A 13 -2.21 8.55 6.54
CA LYS A 13 -3.16 7.77 7.33
C LYS A 13 -2.62 6.42 7.80
N ARG A 14 -1.36 6.14 7.53
CA ARG A 14 -0.74 4.85 7.85
C ARG A 14 -0.81 4.56 9.34
N LYS A 15 -1.41 3.43 9.67
CA LYS A 15 -1.51 2.96 11.04
C LYS A 15 -0.51 1.86 11.31
N HIS A 16 -0.18 1.66 12.57
CA HIS A 16 0.65 0.53 12.97
C HIS A 16 0.02 -0.78 12.48
N GLY A 17 0.81 -1.62 11.85
CA GLY A 17 0.34 -2.91 11.34
C GLY A 17 -0.25 -2.89 9.94
N LEU A 18 -0.33 -1.71 9.28
CA LEU A 18 -0.86 -1.64 7.93
C LEU A 18 -0.09 -2.53 6.95
N VAL A 19 1.23 -2.49 6.98
CA VAL A 19 2.07 -3.29 6.09
C VAL A 19 1.81 -4.77 6.30
N LYS A 20 1.71 -5.20 7.56
CA LYS A 20 1.42 -6.59 7.87
C LYS A 20 0.07 -7.04 7.32
N ARG A 21 -0.97 -6.22 7.50
CA ARG A 21 -2.31 -6.53 7.00
C ARG A 21 -2.33 -6.63 5.48
N VAL A 22 -1.72 -5.67 4.81
CA VAL A 22 -1.66 -5.66 3.35
C VAL A 22 -0.88 -6.88 2.85
N SER A 23 0.23 -7.21 3.51
CA SER A 23 1.02 -8.40 3.18
C SER A 23 0.16 -9.68 3.27
N GLU A 24 -0.61 -9.82 4.34
CA GLU A 24 -1.45 -10.99 4.55
C GLU A 24 -2.57 -11.08 3.50
N GLN A 25 -3.16 -9.96 3.14
CA GLN A 25 -4.26 -9.93 2.17
C GLN A 25 -3.81 -10.16 0.73
N THR A 26 -2.64 -9.67 0.37
CA THR A 26 -2.14 -9.74 -1.01
C THR A 26 -1.19 -10.91 -1.25
N GLY A 27 -0.66 -11.50 -0.18
CA GLY A 27 0.35 -12.55 -0.31
C GLY A 27 1.73 -12.02 -0.69
N VAL A 28 1.92 -10.72 -0.63
CA VAL A 28 3.20 -10.06 -0.94
C VAL A 28 4.00 -9.89 0.36
N SER A 29 5.30 -10.13 0.34
CA SER A 29 6.14 -9.99 1.53
C SER A 29 6.13 -8.56 2.06
N MET A 30 6.32 -8.40 3.38
CA MET A 30 6.30 -7.08 4.02
C MET A 30 7.32 -6.10 3.43
N PRO A 31 8.58 -6.49 3.20
CA PRO A 31 9.54 -5.58 2.57
C PRO A 31 9.09 -5.10 1.19
N THR A 32 8.49 -6.00 0.41
CA THR A 32 7.98 -5.66 -0.91
C THR A 32 6.78 -4.73 -0.83
N VAL A 33 5.88 -4.97 0.14
CA VAL A 33 4.74 -4.08 0.38
C VAL A 33 5.23 -2.67 0.70
N ARG A 34 6.22 -2.53 1.57
CA ARG A 34 6.79 -1.22 1.89
C ARG A 34 7.34 -0.52 0.66
N LYS A 35 8.05 -1.27 -0.18
CA LYS A 35 8.62 -0.72 -1.42
C LYS A 35 7.51 -0.20 -2.34
N TYR A 36 6.44 -0.96 -2.49
CA TYR A 36 5.31 -0.55 -3.32
C TYR A 36 4.59 0.67 -2.75
N LEU A 37 4.41 0.73 -1.43
CA LEU A 37 3.75 1.85 -0.79
C LEU A 37 4.58 3.13 -0.81
N ASP A 38 5.90 3.01 -0.98
CA ASP A 38 6.78 4.17 -1.15
C ASP A 38 6.75 4.72 -2.59
N GLY A 39 6.18 3.96 -3.52
CA GLY A 39 6.09 4.38 -4.91
C GLY A 39 7.34 4.13 -5.74
N ASP A 40 8.30 3.35 -5.23
CA ASP A 40 9.55 3.06 -5.93
C ASP A 40 9.36 2.20 -7.17
N VAL A 41 8.35 1.35 -7.17
CA VAL A 41 8.06 0.44 -8.27
C VAL A 41 6.58 0.53 -8.60
N ILE A 42 6.27 0.67 -9.88
CA ILE A 42 4.88 0.70 -10.35
C ILE A 42 4.71 -0.43 -11.36
N ASN A 43 3.90 -1.42 -10.98
CA ASN A 43 3.54 -2.56 -11.83
C ASN A 43 2.15 -3.03 -11.38
N PRO A 44 1.51 -3.98 -12.10
CA PRO A 44 0.17 -4.44 -11.73
C PRO A 44 0.07 -4.94 -10.28
N LYS A 45 1.10 -5.61 -9.79
CA LYS A 45 1.13 -6.11 -8.41
C LYS A 45 1.22 -4.97 -7.40
N ALA A 46 2.03 -3.95 -7.71
CA ALA A 46 2.13 -2.76 -6.86
C ALA A 46 0.78 -2.03 -6.80
N MET A 47 0.06 -1.94 -7.91
CA MET A 47 -1.27 -1.32 -7.93
C MET A 47 -2.24 -2.07 -7.05
N LEU A 48 -2.21 -3.39 -7.05
CA LEU A 48 -3.04 -4.20 -6.17
C LEU A 48 -2.72 -3.92 -4.69
N VAL A 49 -1.45 -3.86 -4.35
CA VAL A 49 -1.00 -3.56 -2.99
C VAL A 49 -1.47 -2.17 -2.56
N ILE A 50 -1.29 -1.18 -3.41
CA ILE A 50 -1.69 0.20 -3.12
C ILE A 50 -3.21 0.29 -2.94
N LYS A 51 -3.98 -0.37 -3.79
CA LYS A 51 -5.43 -0.40 -3.68
C LYS A 51 -5.88 -1.04 -2.36
N THR A 52 -5.26 -2.15 -1.98
CA THR A 52 -5.56 -2.83 -0.73
C THR A 52 -5.24 -1.94 0.47
N ALA A 53 -4.09 -1.26 0.44
CA ALA A 53 -3.70 -0.34 1.50
C ALA A 53 -4.69 0.83 1.62
N LEU A 54 -5.14 1.36 0.49
CA LEU A 54 -6.13 2.44 0.50
C LEU A 54 -7.42 1.99 1.17
N GLN A 55 -7.88 0.77 0.90
CA GLN A 55 -9.07 0.23 1.54
C GLN A 55 -8.88 0.10 3.05
N GLU A 56 -7.71 -0.32 3.49
CA GLU A 56 -7.42 -0.46 4.92
C GLU A 56 -7.41 0.88 5.66
N VAL A 57 -6.82 1.92 5.07
CA VAL A 57 -6.77 3.23 5.71
C VAL A 57 -8.10 3.97 5.63
N SER A 58 -9.01 3.53 4.77
CA SER A 58 -10.32 4.15 4.60
C SER A 58 -11.41 3.54 5.50
N ARG A 59 -11.06 2.52 6.24
CA ARG A 59 -12.01 1.88 7.19
C ARG A 59 -12.28 2.75 8.41
#